data_604802123fe13dffd78313e51da8a1e5
#
_entry.id   604802123fe13dffd78313e51da8a1e5
#
_cell.length_a   1.000
_cell.length_b   1.000
_cell.length_c   1.000
_cell.angle_alpha   90.00
_cell.angle_beta   90.00
_cell.angle_gamma   90.00
#
_symmetry.space_group_name_H-M   'P 1'
#
loop_
_entity.id
_entity.type
_entity.pdbx_description
1 polymer ?
#
loop_
_entity_poly.entity_id
_entity_poly.type
_entity_poly.pdbx_seq_one_letter_code
_entity_poly.pdbx_strand_id
1 'polypeptide(L)'
;MKRIVIFADEPDWHCRRLLKAFAQRQAAASIVSLRKCGFSLGGDGSGLLIPGFERSLPDVALVRNIPSGSFEQVTFRLSLLHALRELGIPVVNDARAIERCVDKSMTSFLLHRAGIPTPATFVVEDQERAASWRRTEPADVVAKPLFGAQGRGLSRIAPGEPTPDPGGDPLRGVLYLQRYVGRARDWQDYRVFCVGEVAAAAMVRRGASWVTNVARGGVCEPAPCTGRLAELAAAAAAAVGAGYCGVDLIEDAERGFLVLEVNSMPAWKGLQSVAEIDLADRIAHHVLGL
;
A
#
# COMPACT_ATOMS: atom_id res chain seq x y z
N MET A 1 -14.95 -7.71 -25.76
CA MET A 1 -13.80 -6.92 -25.28
C MET A 1 -14.10 -6.52 -23.84
N LYS A 2 -13.25 -6.91 -22.84
CA LYS A 2 -13.46 -6.57 -21.43
C LYS A 2 -13.41 -5.04 -21.25
N ARG A 3 -14.32 -4.52 -20.44
CA ARG A 3 -14.43 -3.10 -20.09
C ARG A 3 -13.91 -2.88 -18.68
N ILE A 4 -12.82 -2.13 -18.53
CA ILE A 4 -12.12 -1.92 -17.27
C ILE A 4 -12.35 -0.49 -16.80
N VAL A 5 -12.77 -0.29 -15.54
CA VAL A 5 -12.67 1.01 -14.89
C VAL A 5 -11.37 1.08 -14.08
N ILE A 6 -10.60 2.14 -14.27
CA ILE A 6 -9.43 2.47 -13.44
C ILE A 6 -9.84 3.61 -12.53
N PHE A 7 -10.01 3.34 -11.24
CA PHE A 7 -10.31 4.40 -10.28
C PHE A 7 -9.05 5.20 -9.94
N ALA A 8 -9.02 6.44 -10.41
CA ALA A 8 -7.98 7.42 -10.14
C ALA A 8 -8.54 8.84 -10.23
N ASP A 9 -8.04 9.77 -9.41
CA ASP A 9 -8.49 11.17 -9.46
C ASP A 9 -8.04 11.86 -10.74
N GLU A 10 -6.78 11.66 -11.11
CA GLU A 10 -6.18 12.26 -12.29
C GLU A 10 -5.36 11.24 -13.08
N PRO A 11 -5.29 11.38 -14.42
CA PRO A 11 -4.51 10.49 -15.26
C PRO A 11 -3.01 10.78 -15.13
N ASP A 12 -2.37 10.20 -14.12
CA ASP A 12 -0.94 10.29 -13.87
C ASP A 12 -0.12 9.40 -14.85
N TRP A 13 1.19 9.34 -14.63
CA TRP A 13 2.09 8.50 -15.41
C TRP A 13 1.69 7.00 -15.32
N HIS A 14 1.30 6.52 -14.14
CA HIS A 14 0.90 5.13 -13.90
C HIS A 14 -0.39 4.79 -14.66
N CYS A 15 -1.36 5.69 -14.62
CA CYS A 15 -2.62 5.55 -15.35
C CYS A 15 -2.39 5.45 -16.87
N ARG A 16 -1.52 6.30 -17.43
CA ARG A 16 -1.18 6.24 -18.86
C ARG A 16 -0.50 4.92 -19.24
N ARG A 17 0.37 4.39 -18.41
CA ARG A 17 1.00 3.08 -18.61
C ARG A 17 -0.03 1.95 -18.59
N LEU A 18 -0.96 1.97 -17.63
CA LEU A 18 -2.05 0.99 -17.53
C LEU A 18 -2.99 1.03 -18.73
N LEU A 19 -3.43 2.23 -19.15
CA LEU A 19 -4.26 2.37 -20.36
C LEU A 19 -3.59 1.75 -21.59
N LYS A 20 -2.28 2.02 -21.77
CA LYS A 20 -1.51 1.42 -22.86
C LYS A 20 -1.46 -0.10 -22.75
N ALA A 21 -1.18 -0.64 -21.58
CA ALA A 21 -1.10 -2.09 -21.35
C ALA A 21 -2.45 -2.78 -21.59
N PHE A 22 -3.57 -2.21 -21.14
CA PHE A 22 -4.90 -2.74 -21.44
C PHE A 22 -5.23 -2.69 -22.93
N ALA A 23 -4.91 -1.59 -23.62
CA ALA A 23 -5.14 -1.46 -25.06
C ALA A 23 -4.34 -2.50 -25.86
N GLN A 24 -3.08 -2.76 -25.51
CA GLN A 24 -2.24 -3.81 -26.12
C GLN A 24 -2.83 -5.22 -25.92
N ARG A 25 -3.63 -5.43 -24.87
CA ARG A 25 -4.32 -6.68 -24.57
C ARG A 25 -5.79 -6.69 -25.02
N GLN A 26 -6.15 -5.79 -25.95
CA GLN A 26 -7.50 -5.69 -26.53
C GLN A 26 -8.61 -5.51 -25.49
N ALA A 27 -8.35 -4.78 -24.39
CA ALA A 27 -9.31 -4.39 -23.39
C ALA A 27 -9.56 -2.89 -23.43
N ALA A 28 -10.82 -2.48 -23.22
CA ALA A 28 -11.20 -1.08 -23.14
C ALA A 28 -11.10 -0.61 -21.67
N ALA A 29 -10.15 0.27 -21.39
CA ALA A 29 -9.98 0.82 -20.04
C ALA A 29 -10.26 2.33 -20.04
N SER A 30 -10.96 2.81 -19.01
CA SER A 30 -11.24 4.24 -18.79
C SER A 30 -10.94 4.64 -17.36
N ILE A 31 -10.50 5.88 -17.17
CA ILE A 31 -10.18 6.44 -15.85
C ILE A 31 -11.41 7.17 -15.34
N VAL A 32 -11.80 6.86 -14.10
CA VAL A 32 -12.92 7.51 -13.40
C VAL A 32 -12.49 7.87 -11.99
N SER A 33 -12.76 9.09 -11.55
CA SER A 33 -12.57 9.46 -10.16
C SER A 33 -13.72 8.94 -9.30
N LEU A 34 -13.40 8.31 -8.14
CA LEU A 34 -14.41 7.92 -7.15
C LEU A 34 -15.22 9.11 -6.62
N ARG A 35 -14.72 10.35 -6.74
CA ARG A 35 -15.47 11.58 -6.40
C ARG A 35 -16.70 11.80 -7.29
N LYS A 36 -16.71 11.20 -8.49
CA LYS A 36 -17.78 11.30 -9.48
C LYS A 36 -18.75 10.13 -9.44
N CYS A 37 -18.47 9.14 -8.58
CA CYS A 37 -19.28 7.94 -8.41
C CYS A 37 -20.25 8.11 -7.23
N GLY A 38 -21.33 7.31 -7.22
CA GLY A 38 -22.31 7.38 -6.17
C GLY A 38 -23.31 6.23 -6.20
N PHE A 39 -24.32 6.33 -5.34
CA PHE A 39 -25.47 5.45 -5.32
C PHE A 39 -26.72 6.18 -5.83
N SER A 40 -27.57 5.45 -6.58
CA SER A 40 -28.94 5.86 -6.93
C SER A 40 -29.86 4.67 -6.67
N LEU A 41 -30.50 4.70 -5.52
CA LEU A 41 -31.28 3.58 -5.01
C LEU A 41 -32.79 3.83 -5.22
N GLY A 42 -33.59 2.76 -5.37
CA GLY A 42 -35.03 2.83 -5.54
C GLY A 42 -35.52 2.92 -7.00
N GLY A 43 -34.62 2.82 -7.98
CA GLY A 43 -34.95 2.72 -9.41
C GLY A 43 -34.47 1.42 -10.03
N ASP A 44 -34.70 1.27 -11.34
CA ASP A 44 -34.17 0.15 -12.12
C ASP A 44 -32.65 0.27 -12.29
N GLY A 45 -31.92 -0.85 -12.22
CA GLY A 45 -30.47 -0.89 -12.45
C GLY A 45 -29.64 -1.38 -11.27
N SER A 46 -28.34 -1.21 -11.36
CA SER A 46 -27.40 -1.72 -10.35
C SER A 46 -27.37 -0.93 -9.03
N GLY A 47 -27.99 0.24 -8.99
CA GLY A 47 -27.88 1.16 -7.86
C GLY A 47 -26.55 1.92 -7.80
N LEU A 48 -25.58 1.66 -8.69
CA LEU A 48 -24.30 2.36 -8.75
C LEU A 48 -24.28 3.38 -9.89
N LEU A 49 -23.76 4.56 -9.58
CA LEU A 49 -23.46 5.59 -10.56
C LEU A 49 -21.96 5.62 -10.81
N ILE A 50 -21.53 5.19 -11.99
CA ILE A 50 -20.14 5.22 -12.43
C ILE A 50 -20.11 5.84 -13.81
N PRO A 51 -19.51 7.04 -13.99
CA PRO A 51 -19.45 7.71 -15.28
C PRO A 51 -18.88 6.83 -16.40
N GLY A 52 -19.60 6.72 -17.52
CA GLY A 52 -19.29 5.86 -18.65
C GLY A 52 -19.71 4.40 -18.50
N PHE A 53 -20.35 4.06 -17.38
CA PHE A 53 -20.86 2.70 -17.08
C PHE A 53 -22.35 2.71 -16.69
N GLU A 54 -23.09 3.71 -17.12
CA GLU A 54 -24.50 3.92 -16.76
C GLU A 54 -25.43 2.79 -17.28
N ARG A 55 -25.08 2.22 -18.45
CA ARG A 55 -25.87 1.15 -19.08
C ARG A 55 -25.52 -0.25 -18.63
N SER A 56 -24.25 -0.45 -18.26
CA SER A 56 -23.74 -1.72 -17.79
C SER A 56 -22.48 -1.51 -16.98
N LEU A 57 -22.34 -2.20 -15.86
CA LEU A 57 -21.16 -2.14 -15.00
C LEU A 57 -19.87 -2.55 -15.76
N PRO A 58 -18.69 -2.16 -15.27
CA PRO A 58 -17.42 -2.67 -15.80
C PRO A 58 -17.29 -4.17 -15.54
N ASP A 59 -16.49 -4.86 -16.36
CA ASP A 59 -16.19 -6.28 -16.12
C ASP A 59 -15.18 -6.45 -14.97
N VAL A 60 -14.29 -5.47 -14.76
CA VAL A 60 -13.33 -5.42 -13.65
C VAL A 60 -13.06 -3.97 -13.27
N ALA A 61 -12.85 -3.71 -11.99
CA ALA A 61 -12.39 -2.44 -11.46
C ALA A 61 -10.96 -2.54 -10.95
N LEU A 62 -10.09 -1.60 -11.38
CA LEU A 62 -8.71 -1.46 -10.89
C LEU A 62 -8.59 -0.17 -10.07
N VAL A 63 -8.16 -0.26 -8.82
CA VAL A 63 -8.02 0.91 -7.93
C VAL A 63 -6.58 1.39 -7.91
N ARG A 64 -6.35 2.61 -8.43
CA ARG A 64 -5.02 3.26 -8.42
C ARG A 64 -4.85 4.21 -7.26
N ASN A 65 -5.90 4.91 -6.89
CA ASN A 65 -5.91 5.69 -5.66
C ASN A 65 -7.34 5.86 -5.14
N ILE A 66 -7.44 6.13 -3.85
CA ILE A 66 -8.64 6.66 -3.21
C ILE A 66 -8.32 8.12 -2.88
N PRO A 67 -9.12 9.07 -3.39
CA PRO A 67 -8.94 10.47 -3.09
C PRO A 67 -8.96 10.75 -1.58
N SER A 68 -8.12 11.65 -1.11
CA SER A 68 -8.17 12.13 0.27
C SER A 68 -9.45 12.91 0.55
N GLY A 69 -9.90 12.90 1.78
CA GLY A 69 -11.11 13.60 2.21
C GLY A 69 -11.39 13.41 3.69
N SER A 70 -12.57 13.81 4.14
CA SER A 70 -13.07 13.52 5.49
C SER A 70 -13.23 12.00 5.66
N PHE A 71 -13.37 11.57 6.92
CA PHE A 71 -13.67 10.16 7.24
C PHE A 71 -14.90 9.65 6.47
N GLU A 72 -15.99 10.44 6.45
CA GLU A 72 -17.21 10.10 5.70
C GLU A 72 -16.94 9.91 4.21
N GLN A 73 -16.18 10.83 3.58
CA GLN A 73 -15.88 10.77 2.16
C GLN A 73 -15.02 9.56 1.81
N VAL A 74 -14.05 9.21 2.64
CA VAL A 74 -13.20 8.04 2.40
C VAL A 74 -14.00 6.75 2.59
N THR A 75 -14.78 6.66 3.67
CA THR A 75 -15.68 5.52 3.94
C THR A 75 -16.69 5.34 2.81
N PHE A 76 -17.31 6.43 2.33
CA PHE A 76 -18.23 6.38 1.21
C PHE A 76 -17.59 5.83 -0.08
N ARG A 77 -16.36 6.24 -0.41
CA ARG A 77 -15.63 5.71 -1.58
C ARG A 77 -15.27 4.25 -1.44
N LEU A 78 -14.90 3.80 -0.24
CA LEU A 78 -14.69 2.37 0.05
C LEU A 78 -15.99 1.58 -0.09
N SER A 79 -17.13 2.14 0.35
CA SER A 79 -18.44 1.52 0.19
C SER A 79 -18.82 1.28 -1.28
N LEU A 80 -18.43 2.18 -2.20
CA LEU A 80 -18.62 1.96 -3.64
C LEU A 80 -17.82 0.74 -4.16
N LEU A 81 -16.61 0.54 -3.65
CA LEU A 81 -15.78 -0.62 -4.00
C LEU A 81 -16.37 -1.92 -3.41
N HIS A 82 -16.86 -1.87 -2.16
CA HIS A 82 -17.58 -2.99 -1.55
C HIS A 82 -18.83 -3.35 -2.36
N ALA A 83 -19.62 -2.34 -2.77
CA ALA A 83 -20.84 -2.56 -3.56
C ALA A 83 -20.52 -3.21 -4.93
N LEU A 84 -19.42 -2.83 -5.60
CA LEU A 84 -19.00 -3.54 -6.81
C LEU A 84 -18.75 -5.02 -6.55
N ARG A 85 -18.11 -5.36 -5.44
CA ARG A 85 -17.87 -6.75 -5.03
C ARG A 85 -19.17 -7.50 -4.74
N GLU A 86 -20.13 -6.88 -4.05
CA GLU A 86 -21.47 -7.47 -3.81
C GLU A 86 -22.23 -7.74 -5.12
N LEU A 87 -21.98 -6.93 -6.15
CA LEU A 87 -22.53 -7.13 -7.50
C LEU A 87 -21.72 -8.12 -8.35
N GLY A 88 -20.73 -8.81 -7.77
CA GLY A 88 -19.92 -9.83 -8.44
C GLY A 88 -18.83 -9.24 -9.36
N ILE A 89 -18.57 -7.92 -9.32
CA ILE A 89 -17.52 -7.31 -10.12
C ILE A 89 -16.18 -7.45 -9.38
N PRO A 90 -15.15 -8.08 -9.98
CA PRO A 90 -13.82 -8.12 -9.41
C PRO A 90 -13.24 -6.71 -9.22
N VAL A 91 -12.68 -6.44 -8.05
CA VAL A 91 -12.04 -5.16 -7.70
C VAL A 91 -10.60 -5.41 -7.27
N VAL A 92 -9.64 -4.78 -7.93
CA VAL A 92 -8.18 -4.93 -7.69
C VAL A 92 -7.54 -3.58 -7.37
N ASN A 93 -7.07 -3.29 -6.17
CA ASN A 93 -7.32 -4.07 -4.95
C ASN A 93 -8.71 -3.79 -4.44
N ASP A 94 -9.32 -4.78 -3.82
CA ASP A 94 -10.61 -4.58 -3.20
C ASP A 94 -10.52 -3.65 -1.96
N ALA A 95 -11.66 -3.14 -1.52
CA ALA A 95 -11.71 -2.22 -0.40
C ALA A 95 -11.09 -2.79 0.86
N ARG A 96 -11.34 -4.07 1.17
CA ARG A 96 -10.80 -4.74 2.36
C ARG A 96 -9.27 -4.85 2.34
N ALA A 97 -8.65 -5.12 1.19
CA ALA A 97 -7.20 -5.14 1.05
C ALA A 97 -6.62 -3.72 1.19
N ILE A 98 -7.31 -2.71 0.64
CA ILE A 98 -6.91 -1.31 0.77
C ILE A 98 -6.98 -0.86 2.24
N GLU A 99 -8.07 -1.12 2.93
CA GLU A 99 -8.26 -0.81 4.36
C GLU A 99 -7.15 -1.40 5.22
N ARG A 100 -6.82 -2.69 5.00
CA ARG A 100 -5.74 -3.39 5.71
C ARG A 100 -4.36 -2.78 5.47
N CYS A 101 -4.09 -2.32 4.25
CA CYS A 101 -2.80 -1.73 3.90
C CYS A 101 -2.65 -0.27 4.33
N VAL A 102 -3.74 0.50 4.35
CA VAL A 102 -3.73 1.91 4.79
C VAL A 102 -3.53 1.99 6.29
N ASP A 103 -4.16 1.09 7.04
CA ASP A 103 -3.97 0.94 8.48
C ASP A 103 -2.70 0.11 8.78
N LYS A 104 -1.62 0.79 9.16
CA LYS A 104 -0.35 0.13 9.52
C LYS A 104 -0.50 -0.83 10.70
N SER A 105 -1.42 -0.59 11.63
CA SER A 105 -1.65 -1.48 12.76
C SER A 105 -2.24 -2.81 12.30
N MET A 106 -3.23 -2.75 11.41
CA MET A 106 -3.85 -3.94 10.84
C MET A 106 -2.88 -4.71 9.93
N THR A 107 -2.09 -4.01 9.11
CA THR A 107 -1.00 -4.63 8.34
C THR A 107 -0.05 -5.40 9.27
N SER A 108 0.47 -4.74 10.30
CA SER A 108 1.42 -5.36 11.25
C SER A 108 0.82 -6.56 11.97
N PHE A 109 -0.45 -6.47 12.38
CA PHE A 109 -1.18 -7.58 13.00
C PHE A 109 -1.29 -8.79 12.05
N LEU A 110 -1.64 -8.56 10.78
CA LEU A 110 -1.79 -9.63 9.79
C LEU A 110 -0.45 -10.29 9.46
N LEU A 111 0.63 -9.51 9.34
CA LEU A 111 1.97 -10.02 9.14
C LEU A 111 2.41 -10.89 10.34
N HIS A 112 2.21 -10.39 11.57
CA HIS A 112 2.51 -11.14 12.79
C HIS A 112 1.72 -12.44 12.87
N ARG A 113 0.41 -12.41 12.62
CA ARG A 113 -0.47 -13.59 12.62
C ARG A 113 -0.04 -14.63 11.57
N ALA A 114 0.48 -14.17 10.43
CA ALA A 114 0.98 -15.06 9.36
C ALA A 114 2.42 -15.57 9.61
N GLY A 115 3.04 -15.23 10.76
CA GLY A 115 4.42 -15.62 11.07
C GLY A 115 5.47 -14.94 10.19
N ILE A 116 5.12 -13.82 9.52
CA ILE A 116 6.04 -13.08 8.66
C ILE A 116 6.93 -12.19 9.54
N PRO A 117 8.26 -12.29 9.41
CA PRO A 117 9.17 -11.46 10.18
C PRO A 117 8.93 -9.96 9.97
N THR A 118 8.70 -9.23 11.07
CA THR A 118 8.51 -7.77 11.10
C THR A 118 9.22 -7.22 12.35
N PRO A 119 9.63 -5.95 12.37
CA PRO A 119 10.19 -5.35 13.58
C PRO A 119 9.17 -5.33 14.73
N ALA A 120 9.64 -5.44 15.97
CA ALA A 120 8.77 -5.32 17.13
C ALA A 120 7.96 -4.03 17.06
N THR A 121 6.64 -4.15 17.17
CA THR A 121 5.68 -3.05 16.97
C THR A 121 4.70 -3.00 18.12
N PHE A 122 4.42 -1.80 18.59
CA PHE A 122 3.44 -1.53 19.63
C PHE A 122 2.51 -0.41 19.18
N VAL A 123 1.20 -0.66 19.26
CA VAL A 123 0.18 0.30 18.80
C VAL A 123 -0.86 0.48 19.87
N VAL A 124 -1.11 1.72 20.27
CA VAL A 124 -2.02 2.05 21.38
C VAL A 124 -2.46 3.52 21.28
N GLU A 125 -3.61 3.85 21.87
CA GLU A 125 -4.01 5.24 22.10
C GLU A 125 -3.51 5.75 23.46
N ASP A 126 -3.36 4.85 24.44
CA ASP A 126 -2.97 5.16 25.80
C ASP A 126 -1.48 5.56 25.91
N GLN A 127 -1.23 6.80 26.28
CA GLN A 127 0.11 7.39 26.42
C GLN A 127 0.95 6.73 27.51
N GLU A 128 0.36 6.32 28.61
CA GLU A 128 1.08 5.70 29.72
C GLU A 128 1.57 4.30 29.32
N ARG A 129 0.73 3.55 28.61
CA ARG A 129 1.10 2.26 28.01
C ARG A 129 2.21 2.42 26.98
N ALA A 130 2.13 3.42 26.11
CA ALA A 130 3.16 3.70 25.12
C ALA A 130 4.50 4.04 25.80
N ALA A 131 4.48 4.91 26.82
CA ALA A 131 5.67 5.26 27.59
C ALA A 131 6.23 4.06 28.38
N SER A 132 5.36 3.21 28.92
CA SER A 132 5.77 1.98 29.59
C SER A 132 6.49 1.01 28.64
N TRP A 133 5.91 0.74 27.49
CA TRP A 133 6.53 -0.10 26.47
C TRP A 133 7.86 0.50 26.00
N ARG A 134 7.90 1.84 25.77
CA ARG A 134 9.12 2.52 25.35
C ARG A 134 10.27 2.35 26.35
N ARG A 135 9.99 2.36 27.64
CA ARG A 135 11.00 2.13 28.70
C ARG A 135 11.59 0.71 28.66
N THR A 136 10.83 -0.27 28.19
CA THR A 136 11.29 -1.67 28.09
C THR A 136 12.00 -1.99 26.78
N GLU A 137 11.84 -1.11 25.77
CA GLU A 137 12.48 -1.30 24.45
C GLU A 137 13.88 -0.67 24.43
N PRO A 138 14.95 -1.49 24.36
CA PRO A 138 16.33 -1.01 24.47
C PRO A 138 16.86 -0.33 23.20
N ALA A 139 16.22 -0.57 22.06
CA ALA A 139 16.62 -0.01 20.77
C ALA A 139 15.90 1.32 20.49
N ASP A 140 16.41 2.04 19.50
CA ASP A 140 15.67 3.16 18.93
C ASP A 140 14.31 2.70 18.41
N VAL A 141 13.35 3.60 18.47
CA VAL A 141 11.98 3.36 18.00
C VAL A 141 11.61 4.39 16.94
N VAL A 142 10.88 3.98 15.93
CA VAL A 142 10.26 4.87 14.95
C VAL A 142 8.79 5.04 15.28
N ALA A 143 8.40 6.27 15.60
CA ALA A 143 6.98 6.64 15.64
C ALA A 143 6.51 6.98 14.24
N LYS A 144 5.37 6.40 13.85
CA LYS A 144 4.79 6.56 12.51
C LYS A 144 3.34 7.03 12.63
N PRO A 145 2.87 7.92 11.76
CA PRO A 145 1.43 8.15 11.63
C PRO A 145 0.73 6.84 11.24
N LEU A 146 -0.42 6.54 11.86
CA LEU A 146 -1.20 5.34 11.49
C LEU A 146 -1.54 5.37 10.00
N PHE A 147 -2.06 6.50 9.54
CA PHE A 147 -2.31 6.81 8.12
C PHE A 147 -1.23 7.76 7.60
N GLY A 148 -0.50 7.35 6.59
CA GLY A 148 0.58 8.16 6.04
C GLY A 148 1.38 7.42 4.98
N ALA A 149 2.03 8.18 4.10
CA ALA A 149 2.83 7.66 3.00
C ALA A 149 4.09 8.49 2.79
N GLN A 150 5.03 7.98 1.99
CA GLN A 150 6.22 8.70 1.52
C GLN A 150 7.17 9.16 2.64
N GLY A 151 7.20 8.46 3.78
CA GLY A 151 8.07 8.82 4.90
C GLY A 151 7.75 10.15 5.58
N ARG A 152 6.50 10.65 5.44
CA ARG A 152 6.06 11.87 6.12
C ARG A 152 5.66 11.56 7.56
N GLY A 153 6.03 12.46 8.48
CA GLY A 153 5.65 12.37 9.89
C GLY A 153 6.35 11.23 10.66
N LEU A 154 7.44 10.67 10.11
CA LEU A 154 8.26 9.72 10.85
C LEU A 154 9.16 10.46 11.83
N SER A 155 9.25 9.97 13.07
CA SER A 155 10.24 10.42 14.05
C SER A 155 10.97 9.24 14.66
N ARG A 156 12.28 9.37 14.84
CA ARG A 156 13.11 8.38 15.51
C ARG A 156 13.34 8.84 16.95
N ILE A 157 13.15 7.96 17.90
CA ILE A 157 13.17 8.19 19.34
C ILE A 157 14.27 7.34 19.92
N ALA A 158 15.29 7.98 20.49
CA ALA A 158 16.41 7.28 21.13
C ALA A 158 15.98 6.66 22.47
N PRO A 159 16.74 5.67 23.00
CA PRO A 159 16.52 5.16 24.34
C PRO A 159 16.51 6.29 25.38
N GLY A 160 15.48 6.27 26.27
CA GLY A 160 15.32 7.31 27.29
C GLY A 160 14.55 8.55 26.84
N GLU A 161 14.37 8.78 25.55
CA GLU A 161 13.52 9.87 25.06
C GLU A 161 12.02 9.53 25.21
N PRO A 162 11.17 10.53 25.50
CA PRO A 162 9.74 10.33 25.65
C PRO A 162 9.07 9.98 24.29
N THR A 163 7.96 9.27 24.38
CA THR A 163 7.07 9.07 23.23
C THR A 163 6.51 10.41 22.76
N PRO A 164 6.27 10.60 21.46
CA PRO A 164 5.66 11.83 20.96
C PRO A 164 4.30 12.07 21.62
N ASP A 165 4.07 13.31 22.04
CA ASP A 165 2.74 13.75 22.41
C ASP A 165 1.94 14.01 21.11
N PRO A 166 0.78 13.38 20.89
CA PRO A 166 -0.07 13.70 19.75
C PRO A 166 -0.63 15.13 19.79
N GLY A 167 -0.40 15.88 20.89
CA GLY A 167 -0.65 17.33 20.94
C GLY A 167 -2.11 17.73 20.81
N GLY A 168 -3.04 16.85 21.21
CA GLY A 168 -4.47 17.09 21.10
C GLY A 168 -4.99 17.07 19.64
N ASP A 169 -4.17 16.71 18.67
CA ASP A 169 -4.61 16.48 17.27
C ASP A 169 -5.45 15.18 17.21
N PRO A 170 -6.77 15.27 17.01
CA PRO A 170 -7.63 14.09 16.99
C PRO A 170 -7.28 13.11 15.85
N LEU A 171 -6.48 13.54 14.86
CA LEU A 171 -5.99 12.67 13.79
C LEU A 171 -4.71 11.92 14.16
N ARG A 172 -4.11 12.21 15.31
CA ARG A 172 -2.86 11.62 15.78
C ARG A 172 -2.99 10.89 17.13
N GLY A 173 -4.21 10.57 17.55
CA GLY A 173 -4.48 9.91 18.83
C GLY A 173 -3.91 8.50 18.95
N VAL A 174 -3.56 7.84 17.85
CA VAL A 174 -2.98 6.48 17.85
C VAL A 174 -1.47 6.55 17.73
N LEU A 175 -0.78 6.00 18.72
CA LEU A 175 0.67 5.86 18.74
C LEU A 175 1.06 4.52 18.10
N TYR A 176 1.67 4.58 16.91
CA TYR A 176 2.29 3.45 16.26
C TYR A 176 3.81 3.55 16.45
N LEU A 177 4.34 2.68 17.27
CA LEU A 177 5.75 2.61 17.64
C LEU A 177 6.35 1.31 17.12
N GLN A 178 7.44 1.41 16.36
CA GLN A 178 8.10 0.25 15.77
C GLN A 178 9.60 0.32 16.05
N ARG A 179 10.22 -0.80 16.49
CA ARG A 179 11.67 -0.88 16.67
C ARG A 179 12.37 -0.45 15.39
N TYR A 180 13.32 0.47 15.52
CA TYR A 180 14.18 0.87 14.42
C TYR A 180 15.10 -0.29 14.02
N VAL A 181 15.17 -0.55 12.74
CA VAL A 181 16.09 -1.50 12.13
C VAL A 181 16.89 -0.75 11.09
N GLY A 182 18.19 -0.91 11.09
CA GLY A 182 19.07 -0.26 10.12
C GLY A 182 20.52 -0.25 10.59
N ARG A 183 21.42 -0.16 9.62
CA ARG A 183 22.85 -0.03 9.89
C ARG A 183 23.23 1.45 9.92
N ALA A 184 24.14 1.83 10.82
CA ALA A 184 24.68 3.18 10.83
C ALA A 184 25.42 3.42 9.51
N ARG A 185 25.10 4.52 8.83
CA ARG A 185 25.71 5.01 7.59
C ARG A 185 25.48 4.19 6.31
N ASP A 186 24.66 3.16 6.35
CA ASP A 186 24.24 2.38 5.16
C ASP A 186 22.71 2.28 5.16
N TRP A 187 22.07 3.41 4.80
CA TRP A 187 20.62 3.49 4.82
C TRP A 187 20.04 2.98 3.53
N GLN A 188 19.52 1.75 3.60
CA GLN A 188 18.85 1.09 2.48
C GLN A 188 17.64 0.33 2.95
N ASP A 189 16.67 0.21 2.06
CA ASP A 189 15.56 -0.71 2.16
C ASP A 189 15.22 -1.28 0.78
N TYR A 190 14.39 -2.30 0.77
CA TYR A 190 13.99 -2.98 -0.45
C TYR A 190 12.51 -2.72 -0.71
N ARG A 191 12.17 -2.45 -1.97
CA ARG A 191 10.80 -2.49 -2.44
C ARG A 191 10.63 -3.63 -3.41
N VAL A 192 9.74 -4.57 -3.05
CA VAL A 192 9.33 -5.67 -3.92
C VAL A 192 7.92 -5.38 -4.42
N PHE A 193 7.73 -5.48 -5.73
CA PHE A 193 6.43 -5.33 -6.36
C PHE A 193 5.82 -6.70 -6.59
N CYS A 194 4.65 -6.93 -5.99
CA CYS A 194 3.89 -8.17 -6.13
C CYS A 194 2.68 -7.96 -7.04
N VAL A 195 2.35 -8.94 -7.86
CA VAL A 195 1.14 -8.99 -8.69
C VAL A 195 0.58 -10.40 -8.61
N GLY A 196 -0.65 -10.52 -8.12
CA GLY A 196 -1.18 -11.80 -7.68
C GLY A 196 -0.35 -12.36 -6.53
N GLU A 197 -0.03 -13.63 -6.62
CA GLU A 197 0.78 -14.36 -5.61
C GLU A 197 2.28 -14.30 -5.88
N VAL A 198 2.72 -13.50 -6.87
CA VAL A 198 4.10 -13.52 -7.37
C VAL A 198 4.81 -12.19 -7.09
N ALA A 199 6.00 -12.27 -6.51
CA ALA A 199 6.95 -11.16 -6.50
C ALA A 199 7.50 -10.96 -7.92
N ALA A 200 7.16 -9.84 -8.54
CA ALA A 200 7.39 -9.60 -9.97
C ALA A 200 8.69 -8.84 -10.25
N ALA A 201 9.07 -7.92 -9.38
CA ALA A 201 10.32 -7.15 -9.48
C ALA A 201 10.72 -6.60 -8.11
N ALA A 202 12.01 -6.32 -7.95
CA ALA A 202 12.55 -5.73 -6.73
C ALA A 202 13.54 -4.61 -7.04
N MET A 203 13.63 -3.66 -6.14
CA MET A 203 14.68 -2.64 -6.10
C MET A 203 15.19 -2.45 -4.68
N VAL A 204 16.44 -2.01 -4.56
CA VAL A 204 16.97 -1.41 -3.35
C VAL A 204 16.87 0.10 -3.47
N ARG A 205 16.47 0.77 -2.39
CA ARG A 205 16.46 2.23 -2.28
C ARG A 205 17.56 2.65 -1.31
N ARG A 206 18.50 3.45 -1.78
CA ARG A 206 19.57 4.00 -0.95
C ARG A 206 19.31 5.46 -0.66
N GLY A 207 19.41 5.84 0.61
CA GLY A 207 19.16 7.20 1.08
C GLY A 207 20.39 7.88 1.62
N ALA A 208 20.38 9.22 1.66
CA ALA A 208 21.35 10.03 2.41
C ALA A 208 21.02 10.06 3.91
N SER A 209 19.89 9.49 4.33
CA SER A 209 19.45 9.37 5.71
C SER A 209 18.67 8.05 5.89
N TRP A 210 18.26 7.77 7.12
CA TRP A 210 17.48 6.59 7.47
C TRP A 210 16.08 6.51 6.80
N VAL A 211 15.60 7.62 6.20
CA VAL A 211 14.39 7.66 5.39
C VAL A 211 14.79 7.55 3.92
N THR A 212 14.62 6.37 3.34
CA THR A 212 15.12 6.00 2.00
C THR A 212 14.10 6.19 0.88
N ASN A 213 12.90 6.69 1.19
CA ASN A 213 11.85 6.89 0.21
C ASN A 213 12.31 7.76 -0.99
N VAL A 214 11.95 7.39 -2.22
CA VAL A 214 12.27 8.14 -3.45
C VAL A 214 11.81 9.61 -3.37
N ALA A 215 10.66 9.88 -2.77
CA ALA A 215 10.16 11.23 -2.53
C ALA A 215 11.06 12.07 -1.58
N ARG A 216 11.99 11.44 -0.88
CA ARG A 216 13.00 12.06 0.01
C ARG A 216 14.41 12.02 -0.59
N GLY A 217 14.54 11.75 -1.89
CA GLY A 217 15.83 11.70 -2.58
C GLY A 217 16.50 10.33 -2.60
N GLY A 218 15.79 9.27 -2.19
CA GLY A 218 16.31 7.90 -2.30
C GLY A 218 16.60 7.51 -3.75
N VAL A 219 17.76 6.90 -3.99
CA VAL A 219 18.20 6.39 -5.30
C VAL A 219 17.72 4.94 -5.44
N CYS A 220 17.14 4.64 -6.61
CA CYS A 220 16.69 3.28 -6.94
C CYS A 220 17.80 2.54 -7.68
N GLU A 221 18.11 1.33 -7.25
CA GLU A 221 19.01 0.40 -7.91
C GLU A 221 18.30 -0.95 -8.10
N PRO A 222 18.63 -1.73 -9.15
CA PRO A 222 18.03 -3.05 -9.33
C PRO A 222 18.41 -3.98 -8.16
N ALA A 223 17.48 -4.85 -7.78
CA ALA A 223 17.75 -5.89 -6.80
C ALA A 223 17.22 -7.23 -7.31
N PRO A 224 17.90 -8.37 -7.00
CA PRO A 224 17.37 -9.68 -7.34
C PRO A 224 16.02 -9.93 -6.67
N CYS A 225 15.00 -10.26 -7.48
CA CYS A 225 13.66 -10.59 -6.97
C CYS A 225 13.54 -12.11 -6.80
N THR A 226 14.37 -12.69 -5.90
CA THR A 226 14.49 -14.15 -5.69
C THR A 226 14.69 -14.49 -4.21
N GLY A 227 14.59 -15.78 -3.89
CA GLY A 227 14.88 -16.31 -2.56
C GLY A 227 14.01 -15.68 -1.47
N ARG A 228 14.57 -15.50 -0.29
CA ARG A 228 13.84 -15.06 0.91
C ARG A 228 13.17 -13.69 0.76
N LEU A 229 13.79 -12.77 0.00
CA LEU A 229 13.22 -11.45 -0.26
C LEU A 229 11.87 -11.58 -1.00
N ALA A 230 11.83 -12.34 -2.08
CA ALA A 230 10.64 -12.56 -2.89
C ALA A 230 9.57 -13.37 -2.16
N GLU A 231 9.97 -14.41 -1.42
CA GLU A 231 9.07 -15.24 -0.61
C GLU A 231 8.33 -14.42 0.45
N LEU A 232 9.06 -13.62 1.21
CA LEU A 232 8.46 -12.77 2.25
C LEU A 232 7.53 -11.72 1.67
N ALA A 233 7.88 -11.14 0.52
CA ALA A 233 7.04 -10.15 -0.14
C ALA A 233 5.73 -10.78 -0.65
N ALA A 234 5.80 -11.95 -1.30
CA ALA A 234 4.63 -12.69 -1.76
C ALA A 234 3.73 -13.10 -0.59
N ALA A 235 4.31 -13.63 0.50
CA ALA A 235 3.58 -13.99 1.71
C ALA A 235 2.89 -12.76 2.35
N ALA A 236 3.58 -11.60 2.38
CA ALA A 236 3.02 -10.36 2.91
C ALA A 236 1.85 -9.84 2.07
N ALA A 237 1.96 -9.91 0.73
CA ALA A 237 0.88 -9.56 -0.19
C ALA A 237 -0.36 -10.45 0.05
N ALA A 238 -0.15 -11.76 0.18
CA ALA A 238 -1.20 -12.74 0.47
C ALA A 238 -1.86 -12.47 1.85
N ALA A 239 -1.07 -12.17 2.89
CA ALA A 239 -1.57 -11.93 4.24
C ALA A 239 -2.57 -10.75 4.30
N VAL A 240 -2.36 -9.71 3.51
CA VAL A 240 -3.28 -8.58 3.42
C VAL A 240 -4.37 -8.77 2.35
N GLY A 241 -4.22 -9.74 1.45
CA GLY A 241 -5.15 -10.02 0.36
C GLY A 241 -5.01 -9.05 -0.82
N ALA A 242 -3.84 -8.53 -1.08
CA ALA A 242 -3.60 -7.58 -2.16
C ALA A 242 -3.40 -8.29 -3.51
N GLY A 243 -4.18 -7.91 -4.53
CA GLY A 243 -4.02 -8.40 -5.90
C GLY A 243 -2.80 -7.79 -6.61
N TYR A 244 -2.36 -6.59 -6.21
CA TYR A 244 -1.04 -6.04 -6.52
C TYR A 244 -0.61 -5.09 -5.39
N CYS A 245 0.66 -5.05 -5.10
CA CYS A 245 1.17 -4.17 -4.04
C CYS A 245 2.67 -3.92 -4.14
N GLY A 246 3.14 -2.94 -3.39
CA GLY A 246 4.55 -2.74 -3.07
C GLY A 246 4.80 -3.16 -1.63
N VAL A 247 5.69 -4.10 -1.41
CA VAL A 247 6.13 -4.54 -0.08
C VAL A 247 7.47 -3.90 0.23
N ASP A 248 7.57 -3.23 1.35
CA ASP A 248 8.82 -2.64 1.83
C ASP A 248 9.46 -3.55 2.87
N LEU A 249 10.71 -3.91 2.64
CA LEU A 249 11.50 -4.77 3.52
C LEU A 249 12.81 -4.09 3.89
N ILE A 250 13.32 -4.45 5.07
CA ILE A 250 14.63 -4.03 5.54
C ILE A 250 15.44 -5.25 5.95
N GLU A 251 16.75 -5.21 5.78
CA GLU A 251 17.64 -6.27 6.21
C GLU A 251 18.19 -6.00 7.61
N ASP A 252 17.86 -6.89 8.54
CA ASP A 252 18.43 -6.94 9.89
C ASP A 252 19.64 -7.85 9.89
N ALA A 253 20.71 -7.46 10.60
CA ALA A 253 21.97 -8.21 10.59
C ALA A 253 21.84 -9.61 11.22
N GLU A 254 20.93 -9.81 12.17
CA GLU A 254 20.76 -11.05 12.92
C GLU A 254 19.58 -11.88 12.41
N ARG A 255 18.51 -11.21 11.96
CA ARG A 255 17.22 -11.83 11.63
C ARG A 255 16.97 -11.93 10.12
N GLY A 256 17.84 -11.34 9.29
CA GLY A 256 17.64 -11.26 7.85
C GLY A 256 16.53 -10.26 7.46
N PHE A 257 15.80 -10.54 6.39
CA PHE A 257 14.75 -9.61 5.91
C PHE A 257 13.54 -9.55 6.82
N LEU A 258 13.12 -8.32 7.13
CA LEU A 258 11.90 -8.00 7.88
C LEU A 258 10.98 -7.14 7.02
N VAL A 259 9.68 -7.45 7.01
CA VAL A 259 8.67 -6.66 6.30
C VAL A 259 8.31 -5.44 7.15
N LEU A 260 8.40 -4.25 6.56
CA LEU A 260 8.06 -2.97 7.19
C LEU A 260 6.63 -2.55 6.95
N GLU A 261 6.15 -2.68 5.71
CA GLU A 261 4.80 -2.29 5.30
C GLU A 261 4.40 -2.92 3.96
N VAL A 262 3.09 -2.93 3.68
CA VAL A 262 2.52 -3.32 2.39
C VAL A 262 1.66 -2.17 1.87
N ASN A 263 1.93 -1.73 0.65
CA ASN A 263 1.23 -0.64 -0.02
C ASN A 263 0.33 -1.18 -1.13
N SER A 264 -0.98 -1.12 -0.96
CA SER A 264 -1.99 -1.62 -1.92
C SER A 264 -2.15 -0.75 -3.18
N MET A 265 -1.69 0.48 -3.15
CA MET A 265 -1.75 1.42 -4.29
C MET A 265 -0.36 2.03 -4.53
N PRO A 266 0.66 1.20 -4.82
CA PRO A 266 2.03 1.65 -4.88
C PRO A 266 2.29 2.59 -6.06
N ALA A 267 3.20 3.54 -5.89
CA ALA A 267 3.88 4.19 -6.99
C ALA A 267 5.05 3.29 -7.41
N TRP A 268 5.16 3.00 -8.72
CA TRP A 268 6.22 2.12 -9.24
C TRP A 268 7.11 2.76 -10.30
N LYS A 269 7.03 4.09 -10.52
CA LYS A 269 7.86 4.77 -11.52
C LYS A 269 9.36 4.57 -11.26
N GLY A 270 9.80 4.67 -9.99
CA GLY A 270 11.19 4.41 -9.61
C GLY A 270 11.60 2.95 -9.84
N LEU A 271 10.74 1.99 -9.46
CA LEU A 271 11.02 0.58 -9.72
C LEU A 271 11.06 0.27 -11.22
N GLN A 272 10.16 0.88 -12.02
CA GLN A 272 10.15 0.67 -13.47
C GLN A 272 11.43 1.15 -14.16
N SER A 273 12.14 2.13 -13.60
CA SER A 273 13.40 2.61 -14.19
C SER A 273 14.55 1.61 -14.05
N VAL A 274 14.41 0.62 -13.18
CA VAL A 274 15.44 -0.41 -12.89
C VAL A 274 14.93 -1.85 -13.11
N ALA A 275 13.65 -2.04 -13.40
CA ALA A 275 13.07 -3.33 -13.67
C ALA A 275 13.14 -3.66 -15.17
N GLU A 276 13.45 -4.91 -15.50
CA GLU A 276 13.49 -5.41 -16.87
C GLU A 276 12.10 -5.67 -17.46
N ILE A 277 11.11 -5.90 -16.60
CA ILE A 277 9.72 -6.20 -17.00
C ILE A 277 8.85 -4.94 -17.00
N ASP A 278 7.80 -4.93 -17.84
CA ASP A 278 6.77 -3.90 -17.77
C ASP A 278 5.75 -4.22 -16.67
N LEU A 279 5.81 -3.44 -15.57
CA LEU A 279 4.93 -3.64 -14.43
C LEU A 279 3.46 -3.35 -14.75
N ALA A 280 3.18 -2.39 -15.63
CA ALA A 280 1.80 -2.11 -16.05
C ALA A 280 1.22 -3.28 -16.85
N ASP A 281 2.03 -3.93 -17.69
CA ASP A 281 1.62 -5.11 -18.44
C ASP A 281 1.35 -6.31 -17.53
N ARG A 282 2.17 -6.50 -16.47
CA ARG A 282 1.94 -7.54 -15.45
C ARG A 282 0.63 -7.32 -14.70
N ILE A 283 0.33 -6.06 -14.31
CA ILE A 283 -0.96 -5.72 -13.68
C ILE A 283 -2.12 -5.99 -14.64
N ALA A 284 -2.02 -5.52 -15.89
CA ALA A 284 -3.08 -5.70 -16.89
C ALA A 284 -3.35 -7.19 -17.17
N HIS A 285 -2.31 -8.01 -17.25
CA HIS A 285 -2.44 -9.46 -17.40
C HIS A 285 -3.21 -10.08 -16.22
N HIS A 286 -2.82 -9.75 -14.99
CA HIS A 286 -3.49 -10.24 -13.78
C HIS A 286 -4.96 -9.83 -13.75
N VAL A 287 -5.25 -8.54 -13.97
CA VAL A 287 -6.62 -8.00 -13.96
C VAL A 287 -7.52 -8.65 -15.02
N LEU A 288 -6.98 -8.95 -16.20
CA LEU A 288 -7.74 -9.59 -17.28
C LEU A 288 -7.95 -11.10 -17.06
N GLY A 289 -7.18 -11.73 -16.20
CA GLY A 289 -7.34 -13.12 -15.80
C GLY A 289 -8.45 -13.37 -14.78
N LEU A 290 -9.03 -12.32 -14.22
CA LEU A 290 -10.18 -12.36 -13.30
C LEU A 290 -11.49 -12.34 -14.08
#